data_17f42c8f024ec37f907cf4332c49c7eb
#
_entry.id   17f42c8f024ec37f907cf4332c49c7eb
#
_cell.length_a   1.000
_cell.length_b   1.000
_cell.length_c   1.000
_cell.angle_alpha   90.00
_cell.angle_beta   90.00
_cell.angle_gamma   90.00
#
_symmetry.space_group_name_H-M   'P 1'
#
loop_
_entity.id
_entity.type
_entity.pdbx_description
1 polymer ?
#
loop_
_entity_poly.entity_id
_entity_poly.type
_entity_poly.pdbx_seq_one_letter_code
_entity_poly.pdbx_strand_id
1 'polypeptide(L)'
;VTLLEAVRAKLPEGQIIYEPGCDRVDGKTLQSLFDECSINGKPGFLAEYWNNRDREGEVVTTDQISTPFHFATTGATTFAPGVEITNFSARYESVFRPSQSGDVAFRFQLDGEVTLIINGEQVAQKIYVKNPTNLYTLQAKAGKEYHIEILFKQRNERATLDFDLGKEVGIDLNLAVKRVMDADVILFAGGISPSLEGEEMPVEVPGFKGGDRTDIELPDVQRD
;
A
#
# COMPACT_ATOMS: atom_id res chain seq x y z
N VAL A 1 7.27 9.95 12.96
CA VAL A 1 6.85 9.04 14.04
C VAL A 1 5.33 9.12 14.13
N THR A 2 4.63 8.03 13.88
CA THR A 2 3.18 7.92 14.02
C THR A 2 2.79 7.77 15.49
N LEU A 3 1.49 7.99 15.81
CA LEU A 3 0.98 7.73 17.16
C LEU A 3 1.21 6.27 17.57
N LEU A 4 0.96 5.32 16.67
CA LEU A 4 1.15 3.89 16.92
C LEU A 4 2.62 3.55 17.22
N GLU A 5 3.57 4.09 16.45
CA GLU A 5 5.01 3.92 16.72
C GLU A 5 5.42 4.50 18.08
N ALA A 6 4.89 5.67 18.44
CA ALA A 6 5.17 6.30 19.73
C ALA A 6 4.61 5.46 20.89
N VAL A 7 3.42 4.87 20.74
CA VAL A 7 2.82 3.98 21.76
C VAL A 7 3.63 2.69 21.87
N ARG A 8 3.99 2.06 20.76
CA ARG A 8 4.83 0.84 20.72
C ARG A 8 6.21 1.04 21.35
N ALA A 9 6.77 2.23 21.22
CA ALA A 9 8.06 2.58 21.86
C ALA A 9 7.97 2.75 23.39
N LYS A 10 6.76 2.86 23.95
CA LYS A 10 6.53 3.12 25.39
C LYS A 10 5.95 1.94 26.15
N LEU A 11 5.25 1.06 25.49
CA LEU A 11 4.54 -0.06 26.11
C LEU A 11 5.08 -1.40 25.60
N PRO A 12 5.11 -2.45 26.43
CA PRO A 12 5.43 -3.81 26.01
C PRO A 12 4.50 -4.29 24.90
N GLU A 13 5.03 -5.05 23.95
CA GLU A 13 4.33 -5.48 22.75
C GLU A 13 3.00 -6.24 23.04
N GLY A 14 2.93 -7.03 24.10
CA GLY A 14 1.72 -7.75 24.52
C GLY A 14 0.61 -6.90 25.14
N GLN A 15 0.81 -5.58 25.31
CA GLN A 15 -0.18 -4.65 25.90
C GLN A 15 -0.88 -3.78 24.86
N ILE A 16 -0.58 -3.96 23.58
CA ILE A 16 -1.11 -3.11 22.51
C ILE A 16 -1.98 -3.94 21.59
N ILE A 17 -3.26 -3.58 21.51
CA ILE A 17 -4.17 -4.05 20.48
C ILE A 17 -4.26 -2.95 19.44
N TYR A 18 -3.89 -3.25 18.20
CA TYR A 18 -4.07 -2.33 17.06
C TYR A 18 -5.23 -2.81 16.20
N GLU A 19 -6.25 -1.97 16.08
CA GLU A 19 -7.37 -2.18 15.19
C GLU A 19 -7.44 -0.98 14.23
N PRO A 20 -7.27 -1.20 12.91
CA PRO A 20 -7.32 -0.12 11.93
C PRO A 20 -8.70 0.55 11.83
N GLY A 21 -9.76 -0.11 12.32
CA GLY A 21 -11.11 0.42 12.28
C GLY A 21 -11.66 0.51 10.87
N CYS A 22 -11.93 1.72 10.41
CA CYS A 22 -12.45 1.98 9.07
C CYS A 22 -11.43 2.70 8.18
N ASP A 23 -11.64 2.66 6.87
CA ASP A 23 -10.94 3.52 5.92
C ASP A 23 -11.46 4.97 6.04
N ARG A 24 -10.84 5.90 5.32
CA ARG A 24 -11.07 7.34 5.52
C ARG A 24 -12.47 7.77 5.12
N VAL A 25 -13.03 7.22 4.04
CA VAL A 25 -14.30 7.67 3.45
C VAL A 25 -15.20 6.56 2.94
N ASP A 26 -14.69 5.32 2.77
CA ASP A 26 -15.51 4.20 2.32
C ASP A 26 -15.48 3.05 3.33
N GLY A 27 -16.55 2.27 3.34
CA GLY A 27 -16.72 1.12 4.24
C GLY A 27 -15.96 -0.12 3.77
N LYS A 28 -14.84 0.04 3.06
CA LYS A 28 -14.03 -1.08 2.56
C LYS A 28 -12.59 -0.98 3.03
N THR A 29 -11.98 -2.12 3.25
CA THR A 29 -10.55 -2.25 3.51
C THR A 29 -9.95 -3.31 2.60
N LEU A 30 -8.63 -3.31 2.45
CA LEU A 30 -7.90 -4.35 1.76
C LEU A 30 -7.46 -5.41 2.79
N GLN A 31 -8.04 -6.58 2.71
CA GLN A 31 -7.49 -7.76 3.39
C GLN A 31 -6.30 -8.26 2.57
N SER A 32 -5.11 -7.98 3.06
CA SER A 32 -3.86 -8.35 2.38
C SER A 32 -3.74 -9.84 2.15
N LEU A 33 -3.26 -10.22 0.98
CA LEU A 33 -2.84 -11.57 0.58
C LEU A 33 -1.35 -11.59 0.21
N PHE A 34 -0.59 -10.62 0.71
CA PHE A 34 0.83 -10.50 0.41
C PHE A 34 1.65 -11.71 0.88
N ASP A 35 1.22 -12.36 1.94
CA ASP A 35 1.81 -13.60 2.46
C ASP A 35 1.61 -14.83 1.55
N GLU A 36 0.69 -14.77 0.59
CA GLU A 36 0.51 -15.77 -0.47
C GLU A 36 1.47 -15.56 -1.67
N CYS A 37 2.34 -14.55 -1.59
CA CYS A 37 3.41 -14.26 -2.55
C CYS A 37 4.73 -14.90 -2.11
N SER A 38 5.44 -15.53 -3.05
CA SER A 38 6.79 -16.06 -2.79
C SER A 38 7.58 -16.21 -4.07
N ILE A 39 8.90 -16.14 -3.97
CA ILE A 39 9.82 -16.38 -5.08
C ILE A 39 11.09 -17.09 -4.58
N ASN A 40 11.59 -18.05 -5.35
CA ASN A 40 12.79 -18.83 -4.99
C ASN A 40 12.73 -19.46 -3.59
N GLY A 41 11.51 -19.87 -3.14
CA GLY A 41 11.30 -20.46 -1.83
C GLY A 41 11.30 -19.46 -0.66
N LYS A 42 11.37 -18.16 -0.93
CA LYS A 42 11.30 -17.08 0.06
C LYS A 42 9.98 -16.33 -0.03
N PRO A 43 9.37 -15.90 1.09
CA PRO A 43 8.12 -15.15 1.09
C PRO A 43 8.29 -13.75 0.48
N GLY A 44 7.23 -13.26 -0.17
CA GLY A 44 7.15 -11.91 -0.73
C GLY A 44 7.81 -11.76 -2.09
N PHE A 45 8.50 -10.65 -2.32
CA PHE A 45 9.06 -10.22 -3.60
C PHE A 45 10.57 -10.16 -3.54
N LEU A 46 11.23 -10.60 -4.63
CA LEU A 46 12.62 -10.28 -4.92
C LEU A 46 12.67 -8.90 -5.57
N ALA A 47 13.46 -8.00 -5.03
CA ALA A 47 13.70 -6.68 -5.57
C ALA A 47 15.11 -6.58 -6.16
N GLU A 48 15.23 -5.92 -7.29
CA GLU A 48 16.48 -5.53 -7.95
C GLU A 48 16.45 -4.03 -8.20
N TYR A 49 17.60 -3.34 -8.00
CA TYR A 49 17.69 -1.89 -8.10
C TYR A 49 18.84 -1.45 -8.99
N TRP A 50 18.62 -0.36 -9.74
CA TRP A 50 19.62 0.30 -10.60
C TRP A 50 19.67 1.80 -10.30
N ASN A 51 20.89 2.37 -10.30
CA ASN A 51 21.10 3.82 -10.20
C ASN A 51 20.99 4.50 -11.59
N ASN A 52 19.95 4.14 -12.31
CA ASN A 52 19.48 4.78 -13.55
C ASN A 52 18.00 4.46 -13.74
N ARG A 53 17.33 5.19 -14.64
CA ARG A 53 15.87 5.06 -14.85
C ARG A 53 15.49 3.91 -15.77
N ASP A 54 16.41 3.32 -16.49
CA ASP A 54 16.10 2.41 -17.59
C ASP A 54 16.50 0.95 -17.30
N ARG A 55 16.95 0.68 -16.04
CA ARG A 55 17.41 -0.66 -15.60
C ARG A 55 18.55 -1.19 -16.46
N GLU A 56 19.45 -0.30 -16.87
CA GLU A 56 20.62 -0.63 -17.68
C GLU A 56 21.84 -0.94 -16.80
N GLY A 57 22.71 -1.82 -17.31
CA GLY A 57 23.95 -2.18 -16.64
C GLY A 57 23.75 -3.12 -15.45
N GLU A 58 24.65 -3.04 -14.48
CA GLU A 58 24.66 -3.96 -13.33
C GLU A 58 23.63 -3.56 -12.28
N VAL A 59 23.05 -4.58 -11.64
CA VAL A 59 22.19 -4.43 -10.46
C VAL A 59 23.03 -3.91 -9.30
N VAL A 60 22.63 -2.78 -8.72
CA VAL A 60 23.33 -2.15 -7.59
C VAL A 60 23.15 -2.98 -6.32
N THR A 61 21.94 -3.45 -6.07
CA THR A 61 21.61 -4.29 -4.92
C THR A 61 20.32 -5.06 -5.16
N THR A 62 20.15 -6.14 -4.40
CA THR A 62 18.94 -6.95 -4.36
C THR A 62 18.42 -7.00 -2.93
N ASP A 63 17.10 -7.13 -2.77
CA ASP A 63 16.47 -7.28 -1.47
C ASP A 63 15.31 -8.29 -1.53
N GLN A 64 14.97 -8.87 -0.38
CA GLN A 64 13.81 -9.75 -0.22
C GLN A 64 12.76 -9.03 0.63
N ILE A 65 11.66 -8.64 0.02
CA ILE A 65 10.60 -7.85 0.67
C ILE A 65 9.46 -8.79 1.05
N SER A 66 9.28 -9.03 2.33
CA SER A 66 8.30 -9.98 2.86
C SER A 66 7.01 -9.36 3.40
N THR A 67 6.86 -8.04 3.28
CA THR A 67 5.68 -7.27 3.72
C THR A 67 5.23 -6.33 2.60
N PRO A 68 3.99 -5.82 2.61
CA PRO A 68 3.56 -4.77 1.69
C PRO A 68 4.56 -3.63 1.59
N PHE A 69 4.69 -3.05 0.41
CA PHE A 69 5.70 -2.01 0.15
C PHE A 69 5.29 -0.69 0.79
N HIS A 70 6.25 -0.04 1.44
CA HIS A 70 6.15 1.31 2.00
C HIS A 70 7.46 2.04 1.79
N PHE A 71 7.76 2.40 0.54
CA PHE A 71 9.00 3.05 0.17
C PHE A 71 8.79 4.53 -0.10
N ALA A 72 9.66 5.38 0.44
CA ALA A 72 9.68 6.80 0.16
C ALA A 72 11.08 7.36 0.27
N THR A 73 11.42 8.33 -0.60
CA THR A 73 12.68 9.08 -0.52
C THR A 73 12.58 10.33 0.35
N THR A 74 11.46 10.56 1.03
CA THR A 74 11.28 11.66 1.97
C THR A 74 12.21 11.48 3.19
N GLY A 75 12.77 12.59 3.68
CA GLY A 75 13.73 12.54 4.79
C GLY A 75 15.11 11.99 4.41
N ALA A 76 15.48 12.05 3.12
CA ALA A 76 16.72 11.50 2.57
C ALA A 76 16.92 9.99 2.79
N THR A 77 15.83 9.25 2.83
CA THR A 77 15.82 7.78 2.82
C THR A 77 15.96 7.24 1.40
N THR A 78 16.54 6.07 1.25
CA THR A 78 16.65 5.35 -0.03
C THR A 78 15.75 4.11 -0.01
N PHE A 79 15.37 3.60 -1.19
CA PHE A 79 14.54 2.38 -1.28
C PHE A 79 15.31 1.14 -0.81
N ALA A 80 16.63 1.11 -1.00
CA ALA A 80 17.51 0.06 -0.49
C ALA A 80 18.95 0.59 -0.32
N PRO A 81 19.82 -0.09 0.45
CA PRO A 81 21.21 0.30 0.60
C PRO A 81 21.94 0.40 -0.74
N GLY A 82 22.64 1.51 -0.97
CA GLY A 82 23.38 1.78 -2.21
C GLY A 82 22.56 2.34 -3.35
N VAL A 83 21.23 2.40 -3.22
CA VAL A 83 20.35 3.04 -4.20
C VAL A 83 20.37 4.54 -4.01
N GLU A 84 20.51 5.29 -5.10
CA GLU A 84 20.47 6.76 -5.09
C GLU A 84 19.07 7.26 -4.70
N ILE A 85 19.00 8.47 -4.12
CA ILE A 85 17.73 9.14 -3.81
C ILE A 85 17.02 9.60 -5.07
N THR A 86 17.80 9.92 -6.09
CA THR A 86 17.32 10.38 -7.40
C THR A 86 17.91 9.52 -8.51
N ASN A 87 17.21 9.45 -9.65
CA ASN A 87 17.65 8.76 -10.85
C ASN A 87 17.87 7.24 -10.66
N PHE A 88 16.88 6.58 -10.10
CA PHE A 88 16.91 5.12 -9.91
C PHE A 88 15.67 4.43 -10.51
N SER A 89 15.75 3.14 -10.64
CA SER A 89 14.67 2.24 -11.00
C SER A 89 14.76 0.94 -10.21
N ALA A 90 13.65 0.22 -10.18
CA ALA A 90 13.55 -1.06 -9.51
C ALA A 90 12.68 -2.04 -10.31
N ARG A 91 12.90 -3.32 -10.07
CA ARG A 91 12.08 -4.44 -10.51
C ARG A 91 11.77 -5.31 -9.31
N TYR A 92 10.50 -5.61 -9.13
CA TYR A 92 10.02 -6.48 -8.07
C TYR A 92 9.33 -7.67 -8.71
N GLU A 93 9.73 -8.88 -8.34
CA GLU A 93 9.17 -10.12 -8.86
C GLU A 93 8.64 -11.02 -7.76
N SER A 94 7.54 -11.67 -8.03
CA SER A 94 6.96 -12.70 -7.16
C SER A 94 6.11 -13.68 -7.94
N VAL A 95 5.76 -14.79 -7.30
CA VAL A 95 4.72 -15.71 -7.72
C VAL A 95 3.63 -15.72 -6.65
N PHE A 96 2.46 -15.25 -7.01
CA PHE A 96 1.28 -15.25 -6.18
C PHE A 96 0.51 -16.58 -6.37
N ARG A 97 0.21 -17.26 -5.26
CA ARG A 97 -0.50 -18.54 -5.23
C ARG A 97 -1.72 -18.44 -4.32
N PRO A 98 -2.86 -17.93 -4.84
CA PRO A 98 -4.06 -17.72 -4.05
C PRO A 98 -4.58 -19.05 -3.47
N SER A 99 -4.86 -19.05 -2.19
CA SER A 99 -5.51 -20.15 -1.48
C SER A 99 -7.00 -20.25 -1.81
N GLN A 100 -7.60 -19.15 -2.25
CA GLN A 100 -9.02 -19.04 -2.60
C GLN A 100 -9.21 -18.32 -3.94
N SER A 101 -10.24 -18.73 -4.68
CA SER A 101 -10.65 -18.01 -5.90
C SER A 101 -11.42 -16.73 -5.55
N GLY A 102 -11.34 -15.72 -6.42
CA GLY A 102 -12.06 -14.46 -6.30
C GLY A 102 -11.28 -13.28 -6.85
N ASP A 103 -11.85 -12.10 -6.70
CA ASP A 103 -11.22 -10.85 -7.13
C ASP A 103 -10.11 -10.46 -6.15
N VAL A 104 -8.92 -10.19 -6.71
CA VAL A 104 -7.75 -9.71 -5.98
C VAL A 104 -7.37 -8.34 -6.55
N ALA A 105 -7.47 -7.33 -5.73
CA ALA A 105 -7.11 -5.95 -6.06
C ALA A 105 -5.61 -5.74 -5.91
N PHE A 106 -4.98 -5.08 -6.87
CA PHE A 106 -3.60 -4.60 -6.82
C PHE A 106 -3.63 -3.11 -6.53
N ARG A 107 -3.40 -2.76 -5.28
CA ARG A 107 -3.54 -1.40 -4.75
C ARG A 107 -2.19 -0.70 -4.68
N PHE A 108 -2.13 0.50 -5.25
CA PHE A 108 -0.93 1.33 -5.27
C PHE A 108 -1.22 2.74 -4.77
N GLN A 109 -0.21 3.34 -4.14
CA GLN A 109 -0.01 4.79 -4.02
C GLN A 109 1.42 5.07 -4.45
N LEU A 110 1.62 6.03 -5.36
CA LEU A 110 2.97 6.23 -5.91
C LEU A 110 3.22 7.66 -6.39
N ASP A 111 4.46 8.09 -6.25
CA ASP A 111 5.10 9.19 -6.97
C ASP A 111 6.32 8.62 -7.72
N GLY A 112 6.19 8.46 -9.02
CA GLY A 112 7.06 7.74 -9.93
C GLY A 112 6.23 7.03 -10.99
N GLU A 113 6.84 6.24 -11.84
CA GLU A 113 6.15 5.44 -12.85
C GLU A 113 6.18 3.97 -12.44
N VAL A 114 4.99 3.34 -12.42
CA VAL A 114 4.83 1.90 -12.22
C VAL A 114 4.25 1.27 -13.48
N THR A 115 4.82 0.13 -13.87
CA THR A 115 4.22 -0.82 -14.81
C THR A 115 3.99 -2.14 -14.07
N LEU A 116 2.75 -2.62 -14.08
CA LEU A 116 2.36 -3.92 -13.53
C LEU A 116 2.22 -4.93 -14.67
N ILE A 117 2.91 -6.05 -14.55
CA ILE A 117 2.93 -7.16 -15.49
C ILE A 117 2.47 -8.41 -14.75
N ILE A 118 1.53 -9.15 -15.31
CA ILE A 118 1.05 -10.43 -14.77
C ILE A 118 1.14 -11.50 -15.86
N ASN A 119 1.88 -12.56 -15.57
CA ASN A 119 2.15 -13.66 -16.53
C ASN A 119 2.73 -13.16 -17.87
N GLY A 120 3.57 -12.12 -17.84
CA GLY A 120 4.20 -11.52 -19.01
C GLY A 120 3.33 -10.51 -19.77
N GLU A 121 2.08 -10.28 -19.35
CA GLU A 121 1.18 -9.28 -19.94
C GLU A 121 1.16 -8.02 -19.09
N GLN A 122 1.40 -6.85 -19.71
CA GLN A 122 1.24 -5.56 -19.06
C GLN A 122 -0.25 -5.27 -18.82
N VAL A 123 -0.66 -5.24 -17.55
CA VAL A 123 -2.07 -5.04 -17.17
C VAL A 123 -2.37 -3.64 -16.66
N ALA A 124 -1.35 -2.89 -16.19
CA ALA A 124 -1.50 -1.50 -15.78
C ALA A 124 -0.20 -0.72 -15.94
N GLN A 125 -0.33 0.60 -16.14
CA GLN A 125 0.78 1.56 -16.08
C GLN A 125 0.26 2.89 -15.54
N LYS A 126 0.95 3.47 -14.54
CA LYS A 126 0.63 4.78 -13.94
C LYS A 126 1.89 5.53 -13.57
N ILE A 127 1.83 6.87 -13.67
CA ILE A 127 2.95 7.75 -13.32
C ILE A 127 2.78 8.32 -11.92
N TYR A 128 1.56 8.60 -11.50
CA TYR A 128 1.26 9.20 -10.21
C TYR A 128 -0.08 8.71 -9.70
N VAL A 129 -0.13 8.32 -8.43
CA VAL A 129 -1.34 7.90 -7.73
C VAL A 129 -1.28 8.45 -6.31
N LYS A 130 -2.05 9.50 -6.05
CA LYS A 130 -2.00 10.25 -4.79
C LYS A 130 -2.56 9.46 -3.60
N ASN A 131 -3.65 8.74 -3.82
CA ASN A 131 -4.33 7.95 -2.80
C ASN A 131 -4.26 6.46 -3.13
N PRO A 132 -4.28 5.56 -2.15
CA PRO A 132 -4.33 4.13 -2.40
C PRO A 132 -5.45 3.78 -3.39
N THR A 133 -5.10 3.29 -4.57
CA THR A 133 -6.02 3.04 -5.67
C THR A 133 -5.76 1.66 -6.26
N ASN A 134 -6.83 0.93 -6.57
CA ASN A 134 -6.74 -0.33 -7.29
C ASN A 134 -6.43 -0.04 -8.76
N LEU A 135 -5.21 -0.37 -9.19
CA LEU A 135 -4.81 -0.21 -10.58
C LEU A 135 -5.25 -1.38 -11.46
N TYR A 136 -5.43 -2.54 -10.86
CA TYR A 136 -5.85 -3.76 -11.54
C TYR A 136 -6.58 -4.69 -10.57
N THR A 137 -7.57 -5.43 -11.08
CA THR A 137 -8.24 -6.50 -10.36
C THR A 137 -8.06 -7.81 -11.10
N LEU A 138 -7.40 -8.77 -10.46
CA LEU A 138 -7.17 -10.10 -10.99
C LEU A 138 -8.33 -11.03 -10.58
N GLN A 139 -8.93 -11.72 -11.54
CA GLN A 139 -9.83 -12.86 -11.30
C GLN A 139 -9.01 -14.10 -10.94
N ALA A 140 -8.61 -14.19 -9.67
CA ALA A 140 -7.73 -15.24 -9.19
C ALA A 140 -8.45 -16.59 -9.05
N LYS A 141 -7.74 -17.68 -9.35
CA LYS A 141 -8.23 -19.06 -9.16
C LYS A 141 -7.34 -19.74 -8.13
N ALA A 142 -7.96 -20.37 -7.13
CA ALA A 142 -7.25 -21.10 -6.07
C ALA A 142 -6.25 -22.11 -6.66
N GLY A 143 -5.03 -22.11 -6.12
CA GLY A 143 -3.95 -23.01 -6.53
C GLY A 143 -3.29 -22.70 -7.88
N LYS A 144 -3.78 -21.70 -8.64
CA LYS A 144 -3.11 -21.24 -9.85
C LYS A 144 -1.96 -20.30 -9.50
N GLU A 145 -0.85 -20.43 -10.20
CA GLU A 145 0.29 -19.52 -10.08
C GLU A 145 0.10 -18.30 -11.00
N TYR A 146 0.43 -17.12 -10.46
CA TYR A 146 0.46 -15.87 -11.18
C TYR A 146 1.83 -15.21 -10.97
N HIS A 147 2.61 -15.11 -12.04
CA HIS A 147 3.88 -14.39 -12.02
C HIS A 147 3.60 -12.90 -12.05
N ILE A 148 4.03 -12.20 -11.01
CA ILE A 148 3.88 -10.75 -10.86
C ILE A 148 5.23 -10.09 -11.05
N GLU A 149 5.28 -9.08 -11.91
CA GLU A 149 6.41 -8.19 -12.06
C GLU A 149 5.93 -6.75 -11.93
N ILE A 150 6.57 -5.99 -11.05
CA ILE A 150 6.34 -4.57 -10.87
C ILE A 150 7.62 -3.83 -11.26
N LEU A 151 7.54 -3.02 -12.30
CA LEU A 151 8.64 -2.16 -12.73
C LEU A 151 8.40 -0.76 -12.20
N PHE A 152 9.34 -0.23 -11.43
CA PHE A 152 9.31 1.13 -10.93
C PHE A 152 10.39 1.97 -11.59
N LYS A 153 10.05 3.21 -11.92
CA LYS A 153 10.97 4.22 -12.46
C LYS A 153 10.72 5.55 -11.76
N GLN A 154 11.75 6.09 -11.12
CA GLN A 154 11.67 7.44 -10.56
C GLN A 154 11.53 8.49 -11.68
N ARG A 155 10.63 9.44 -11.50
CA ARG A 155 10.34 10.51 -12.46
C ARG A 155 10.73 11.89 -11.96
N ASN A 156 10.51 12.16 -10.67
CA ASN A 156 10.66 13.45 -10.03
C ASN A 156 11.81 13.42 -9.00
N GLU A 157 12.02 14.51 -8.27
CA GLU A 157 13.01 14.58 -7.19
C GLU A 157 12.64 13.68 -6.00
N ARG A 158 11.35 13.36 -5.86
CA ARG A 158 10.83 12.45 -4.83
C ARG A 158 10.33 11.17 -5.48
N ALA A 159 10.34 10.12 -4.70
CA ALA A 159 9.73 8.85 -5.07
C ALA A 159 8.96 8.29 -3.87
N THR A 160 7.80 7.71 -4.16
CA THR A 160 7.02 6.92 -3.22
C THR A 160 6.50 5.71 -3.96
N LEU A 161 6.51 4.56 -3.31
CA LEU A 161 5.88 3.34 -3.79
C LEU A 161 5.30 2.58 -2.61
N ASP A 162 3.99 2.70 -2.44
CA ASP A 162 3.20 1.82 -1.59
C ASP A 162 2.48 0.82 -2.48
N PHE A 163 2.54 -0.44 -2.10
CA PHE A 163 1.88 -1.52 -2.83
C PHE A 163 1.42 -2.62 -1.88
N ASP A 164 0.21 -3.08 -2.10
CA ASP A 164 -0.32 -4.31 -1.53
C ASP A 164 -1.29 -4.97 -2.53
N LEU A 165 -1.51 -6.28 -2.36
CA LEU A 165 -2.55 -7.00 -3.08
C LEU A 165 -3.43 -7.75 -2.09
N GLY A 166 -4.73 -7.81 -2.40
CA GLY A 166 -5.67 -8.44 -1.48
C GLY A 166 -7.10 -8.40 -1.92
N LYS A 167 -7.97 -8.86 -1.05
CA LYS A 167 -9.41 -8.80 -1.25
C LYS A 167 -9.97 -7.49 -0.69
N GLU A 168 -10.79 -6.80 -1.47
CA GLU A 168 -11.62 -5.73 -0.91
C GLU A 168 -12.75 -6.36 -0.11
N VAL A 169 -12.77 -6.07 1.19
CA VAL A 169 -13.80 -6.54 2.11
C VAL A 169 -14.50 -5.35 2.76
N GLY A 170 -15.80 -5.49 3.02
CA GLY A 170 -16.53 -4.54 3.83
C GLY A 170 -15.96 -4.52 5.25
N ILE A 171 -15.95 -3.35 5.87
CA ILE A 171 -15.51 -3.21 7.26
C ILE A 171 -16.65 -3.69 8.16
N ASP A 172 -16.36 -4.67 9.00
CA ASP A 172 -17.25 -5.08 10.09
C ASP A 172 -16.90 -4.27 11.34
N LEU A 173 -17.57 -3.13 11.50
CA LEU A 173 -17.37 -2.24 12.66
C LEU A 173 -17.67 -2.94 13.98
N ASN A 174 -18.64 -3.86 14.02
CA ASN A 174 -18.94 -4.63 15.21
C ASN A 174 -17.78 -5.55 15.61
N LEU A 175 -17.10 -6.13 14.62
CA LEU A 175 -15.91 -6.95 14.88
C LEU A 175 -14.74 -6.07 15.36
N ALA A 176 -14.53 -4.91 14.75
CA ALA A 176 -13.51 -3.95 15.17
C ALA A 176 -13.71 -3.51 16.63
N VAL A 177 -14.93 -3.16 16.99
CA VAL A 177 -15.30 -2.79 18.38
C VAL A 177 -15.06 -3.97 19.34
N LYS A 178 -15.48 -5.19 18.99
CA LYS A 178 -15.26 -6.39 19.83
C LYS A 178 -13.80 -6.68 20.12
N ARG A 179 -12.89 -6.35 19.17
CA ARG A 179 -11.45 -6.57 19.36
C ARG A 179 -10.80 -5.65 20.37
N VAL A 180 -11.38 -4.45 20.57
CA VAL A 180 -10.82 -3.42 21.45
C VAL A 180 -11.64 -3.20 22.73
N MET A 181 -12.86 -3.72 22.84
CA MET A 181 -13.78 -3.43 23.94
C MET A 181 -13.27 -3.83 25.33
N ASP A 182 -12.37 -4.81 25.41
CA ASP A 182 -11.80 -5.28 26.68
C ASP A 182 -10.48 -4.55 27.03
N ALA A 183 -10.07 -3.54 26.25
CA ALA A 183 -8.90 -2.74 26.55
C ALA A 183 -9.18 -1.74 27.68
N ASP A 184 -8.22 -1.57 28.60
CA ASP A 184 -8.33 -0.59 29.71
C ASP A 184 -8.38 0.86 29.19
N VAL A 185 -7.72 1.14 28.06
CA VAL A 185 -7.67 2.45 27.41
C VAL A 185 -7.77 2.28 25.89
N ILE A 186 -8.66 3.04 25.27
CA ILE A 186 -8.82 3.09 23.82
C ILE A 186 -8.35 4.47 23.33
N LEU A 187 -7.40 4.47 22.40
CA LEU A 187 -6.95 5.67 21.70
C LEU A 187 -7.58 5.70 20.30
N PHE A 188 -8.61 6.49 20.11
CA PHE A 188 -9.24 6.69 18.81
C PHE A 188 -8.50 7.78 18.03
N ALA A 189 -7.99 7.44 16.86
CA ALA A 189 -7.31 8.37 15.96
C ALA A 189 -8.15 8.54 14.68
N GLY A 190 -9.24 9.30 14.78
CA GLY A 190 -10.11 9.63 13.67
C GLY A 190 -9.78 10.99 13.03
N GLY A 191 -10.40 11.25 11.89
CA GLY A 191 -10.28 12.51 11.18
C GLY A 191 -10.04 12.36 9.69
N ILE A 192 -9.70 13.47 9.06
CA ILE A 192 -9.39 13.54 7.64
C ILE A 192 -7.89 13.76 7.42
N SER A 193 -7.41 13.42 6.23
CA SER A 193 -6.00 13.60 5.88
C SER A 193 -5.83 14.63 4.77
N PRO A 194 -4.63 15.23 4.62
CA PRO A 194 -4.32 16.12 3.51
C PRO A 194 -4.48 15.50 2.12
N SER A 195 -4.68 14.19 2.05
CA SER A 195 -4.97 13.51 0.78
C SER A 195 -6.44 13.60 0.38
N LEU A 196 -7.32 13.97 1.29
CA LEU A 196 -8.76 14.18 1.04
C LEU A 196 -9.11 15.66 0.95
N GLU A 197 -8.51 16.50 1.79
CA GLU A 197 -8.76 17.94 1.85
C GLU A 197 -7.48 18.72 1.51
N GLY A 198 -7.54 19.55 0.49
CA GLY A 198 -6.48 20.43 0.01
C GLY A 198 -6.85 21.07 -1.30
N GLU A 199 -6.24 22.21 -1.61
CA GLU A 199 -6.56 23.04 -2.78
C GLU A 199 -6.40 22.27 -4.10
N GLU A 200 -7.36 22.44 -4.99
CA GLU A 200 -7.36 21.94 -6.38
C GLU A 200 -7.02 20.45 -6.54
N MET A 201 -7.58 19.62 -5.68
CA MET A 201 -7.33 18.17 -5.72
C MET A 201 -8.40 17.45 -6.56
N PRO A 202 -8.02 16.45 -7.38
CA PRO A 202 -8.97 15.61 -8.10
C PRO A 202 -9.61 14.56 -7.18
N VAL A 203 -10.25 15.01 -6.09
CA VAL A 203 -10.93 14.17 -5.11
C VAL A 203 -12.44 14.36 -5.28
N GLU A 204 -13.12 13.26 -5.60
CA GLU A 204 -14.58 13.17 -5.62
C GLU A 204 -15.00 11.91 -4.88
N VAL A 205 -15.23 12.04 -3.57
CA VAL A 205 -15.69 10.98 -2.68
C VAL A 205 -16.76 11.56 -1.74
N PRO A 206 -17.59 10.74 -1.10
CA PRO A 206 -18.61 11.24 -0.16
C PRO A 206 -18.01 12.22 0.86
N GLY A 207 -18.61 13.40 0.98
CA GLY A 207 -18.16 14.48 1.86
C GLY A 207 -17.03 15.37 1.30
N PHE A 208 -16.51 15.10 0.08
CA PHE A 208 -15.43 15.89 -0.53
C PHE A 208 -15.64 16.08 -2.03
N LYS A 209 -15.38 17.28 -2.52
CA LYS A 209 -15.44 17.63 -3.95
C LYS A 209 -14.31 18.59 -4.33
N GLY A 210 -13.48 18.21 -5.31
CA GLY A 210 -12.36 19.02 -5.73
C GLY A 210 -11.28 19.22 -4.66
N GLY A 211 -11.29 18.40 -3.60
CA GLY A 211 -10.43 18.55 -2.45
C GLY A 211 -11.02 19.38 -1.31
N ASP A 212 -12.20 19.99 -1.50
CA ASP A 212 -12.90 20.73 -0.46
C ASP A 212 -13.92 19.83 0.25
N ARG A 213 -14.08 20.03 1.54
CA ARG A 213 -15.16 19.41 2.31
C ARG A 213 -16.51 20.01 1.89
N THR A 214 -17.51 19.15 1.75
CA THR A 214 -18.88 19.57 1.45
C THR A 214 -19.71 19.87 2.73
N ASP A 215 -19.22 19.40 3.89
CA ASP A 215 -19.78 19.68 5.22
C ASP A 215 -18.66 19.65 6.29
N ILE A 216 -19.01 19.93 7.55
CA ILE A 216 -18.04 19.99 8.68
C ILE A 216 -17.98 18.69 9.50
N GLU A 217 -18.76 17.69 9.14
CA GLU A 217 -18.82 16.43 9.89
C GLU A 217 -17.68 15.49 9.51
N LEU A 218 -17.40 14.51 10.34
CA LEU A 218 -16.54 13.39 9.96
C LEU A 218 -17.21 12.57 8.85
N PRO A 219 -16.44 11.92 7.99
CA PRO A 219 -17.01 10.97 7.03
C PRO A 219 -17.91 9.95 7.73
N ASP A 220 -19.04 9.60 7.10
CA ASP A 220 -20.06 8.73 7.70
C ASP A 220 -19.48 7.43 8.27
N VAL A 221 -18.55 6.81 7.53
CA VAL A 221 -17.85 5.58 7.93
C VAL A 221 -17.03 5.71 9.23
N GLN A 222 -16.66 6.94 9.62
CA GLN A 222 -15.94 7.20 10.88
C GLN A 222 -16.90 7.62 12.02
N ARG A 223 -18.14 7.98 11.68
CA ARG A 223 -19.13 8.43 12.63
C ARG A 223 -20.04 7.30 13.14
N ASP A 224 -20.31 6.31 12.31
CA ASP A 224 -21.12 5.12 12.61
C ASP A 224 -20.34 4.09 13.45
#